data_4c360de36fa2a2100f63f725a1651ccd
#
_entry.id   4c360de36fa2a2100f63f725a1651ccd
#
_cell.length_a   1.000
_cell.length_b   1.000
_cell.length_c   1.000
_cell.angle_alpha   90.00
_cell.angle_beta   90.00
_cell.angle_gamma   90.00
#
_symmetry.space_group_name_H-M   'P 1'
#
loop_
_entity.id
_entity.type
_entity.pdbx_description
1 polymer ?
#
loop_
_entity_poly.entity_id
_entity_poly.type
_entity_poly.pdbx_seq_one_letter_code
_entity_poly.pdbx_strand_id
1 'polypeptide(L)'
;MKIALIGYGKMGQMIEKLAQQRGHSIVCIIDIHNQEDFNSAAFRSADVAIEFTTPTAAYNNIIRCFDNDIKVVTGSTGWQKEHWDEISEMCKYGLQTLFWSSNFSLGVYLFNKLNVQLAKMMSHYDNYKPMLEETHHVHKLDAPSGTALTLAENLVASYPGLTMDNLPIKSIREGEVPGIHSIIYDSEYDEIRITHSAKSRGGFVLGAVLAAEYTYQHRGLLTMDDLFNNLSK
;
A
#
# COMPACT_ATOMS: atom_id res chain seq x y z
N MET A 1 9.13 -0.59 19.84
CA MET A 1 9.12 -1.98 19.36
C MET A 1 10.43 -2.33 18.64
N LYS A 2 10.74 -3.60 18.56
CA LYS A 2 11.88 -4.16 17.82
C LYS A 2 11.41 -4.56 16.43
N ILE A 3 12.05 -4.04 15.39
CA ILE A 3 11.67 -4.27 14.00
C ILE A 3 12.76 -5.06 13.27
N ALA A 4 12.37 -6.09 12.54
CA ALA A 4 13.19 -6.71 11.51
C ALA A 4 12.83 -6.10 10.15
N LEU A 5 13.82 -5.72 9.34
CA LEU A 5 13.63 -5.28 7.97
C LEU A 5 13.99 -6.41 7.01
N ILE A 6 13.07 -6.75 6.10
CA ILE A 6 13.30 -7.75 5.06
C ILE A 6 13.21 -7.06 3.71
N GLY A 7 14.34 -6.99 3.00
CA GLY A 7 14.56 -6.14 1.85
C GLY A 7 15.14 -4.78 2.23
N TYR A 8 16.39 -4.52 1.82
CA TYR A 8 17.13 -3.30 2.20
C TYR A 8 17.45 -2.41 0.99
N GLY A 9 16.53 -2.35 0.05
CA GLY A 9 16.54 -1.41 -1.06
C GLY A 9 16.17 0.02 -0.63
N LYS A 10 15.78 0.87 -1.60
CA LYS A 10 15.41 2.28 -1.33
C LYS A 10 14.31 2.42 -0.26
N MET A 11 13.31 1.53 -0.25
CA MET A 11 12.25 1.57 0.77
C MET A 11 12.76 1.14 2.15
N GLY A 12 13.48 0.02 2.24
CA GLY A 12 14.02 -0.49 3.52
C GLY A 12 14.89 0.53 4.24
N GLN A 13 15.81 1.20 3.52
CA GLN A 13 16.67 2.25 4.08
C GLN A 13 15.88 3.47 4.60
N MET A 14 14.84 3.88 3.88
CA MET A 14 14.00 4.98 4.32
C MET A 14 13.13 4.59 5.53
N ILE A 15 12.63 3.35 5.56
CA ILE A 15 11.86 2.80 6.68
C ILE A 15 12.73 2.72 7.94
N GLU A 16 13.98 2.22 7.83
CA GLU A 16 14.92 2.20 8.95
C GLU A 16 15.05 3.58 9.59
N LYS A 17 15.41 4.58 8.77
CA LYS A 17 15.61 5.95 9.25
C LYS A 17 14.38 6.51 9.97
N LEU A 18 13.20 6.34 9.38
CA LEU A 18 11.96 6.85 9.99
C LEU A 18 11.58 6.08 11.25
N ALA A 19 11.71 4.75 11.26
CA ALA A 19 11.42 3.91 12.41
C ALA A 19 12.30 4.30 13.61
N GLN A 20 13.60 4.51 13.39
CA GLN A 20 14.54 4.98 14.43
C GLN A 20 14.16 6.38 14.94
N GLN A 21 13.80 7.32 14.06
CA GLN A 21 13.33 8.66 14.44
C GLN A 21 12.06 8.61 15.29
N ARG A 22 11.22 7.58 15.11
CA ARG A 22 10.01 7.34 15.91
C ARG A 22 10.26 6.52 17.17
N GLY A 23 11.53 6.24 17.51
CA GLY A 23 11.93 5.54 18.73
C GLY A 23 11.85 4.02 18.67
N HIS A 24 11.82 3.44 17.46
CA HIS A 24 11.88 1.99 17.29
C HIS A 24 13.32 1.51 17.09
N SER A 25 13.59 0.25 17.44
CA SER A 25 14.90 -0.38 17.27
C SER A 25 14.89 -1.32 16.09
N ILE A 26 15.80 -1.15 15.14
CA ILE A 26 16.02 -2.12 14.07
C ILE A 26 16.98 -3.18 14.64
N VAL A 27 16.50 -4.40 14.81
CA VAL A 27 17.27 -5.52 15.41
C VAL A 27 17.86 -6.45 14.40
N CYS A 28 17.30 -6.51 13.19
CA CYS A 28 17.78 -7.35 12.11
C CYS A 28 17.48 -6.71 10.76
N ILE A 29 18.39 -6.81 9.81
CA ILE A 29 18.20 -6.41 8.41
C ILE A 29 18.56 -7.61 7.56
N ILE A 30 17.59 -8.09 6.77
CA ILE A 30 17.74 -9.26 5.90
C ILE A 30 17.59 -8.81 4.44
N ASP A 31 18.55 -9.21 3.62
CA ASP A 31 18.54 -9.00 2.17
C ASP A 31 19.00 -10.27 1.45
N ILE A 32 19.16 -10.21 0.13
CA ILE A 32 19.57 -11.35 -0.70
C ILE A 32 20.93 -11.97 -0.28
N HIS A 33 21.78 -11.22 0.38
CA HIS A 33 23.16 -11.63 0.72
C HIS A 33 23.32 -12.23 2.13
N ASN A 34 22.29 -12.24 2.97
CA ASN A 34 22.35 -12.71 4.36
C ASN A 34 21.09 -13.45 4.80
N GLN A 35 20.59 -14.32 3.94
CA GLN A 35 19.36 -15.09 4.17
C GLN A 35 19.46 -16.04 5.39
N GLU A 36 20.66 -16.38 5.85
CA GLU A 36 20.92 -17.15 7.06
C GLU A 36 20.46 -16.39 8.33
N ASP A 37 20.40 -15.07 8.30
CA ASP A 37 19.99 -14.23 9.44
C ASP A 37 18.55 -14.44 9.88
N PHE A 38 17.70 -15.06 9.07
CA PHE A 38 16.39 -15.56 9.51
C PHE A 38 16.50 -16.56 10.69
N ASN A 39 17.65 -17.21 10.85
CA ASN A 39 17.92 -18.13 11.96
C ASN A 39 18.60 -17.46 13.15
N SER A 40 18.89 -16.17 13.09
CA SER A 40 19.60 -15.44 14.14
C SER A 40 18.75 -15.17 15.36
N ALA A 41 19.40 -15.03 16.53
CA ALA A 41 18.71 -14.60 17.74
C ALA A 41 18.19 -13.15 17.62
N ALA A 42 18.85 -12.32 16.81
CA ALA A 42 18.44 -10.96 16.52
C ALA A 42 17.09 -10.94 15.81
N PHE A 43 16.92 -11.74 14.74
CA PHE A 43 15.65 -11.88 14.02
C PHE A 43 14.53 -12.36 14.95
N ARG A 44 14.76 -13.45 15.69
CA ARG A 44 13.78 -14.01 16.65
C ARG A 44 13.38 -13.04 17.77
N SER A 45 14.17 -12.00 18.02
CA SER A 45 13.83 -10.97 19.00
C SER A 45 12.91 -9.87 18.48
N ALA A 46 12.57 -9.87 17.18
CA ALA A 46 11.74 -8.86 16.56
C ALA A 46 10.26 -9.01 16.99
N ASP A 47 9.61 -7.89 17.21
CA ASP A 47 8.16 -7.82 17.47
C ASP A 47 7.36 -7.84 16.17
N VAL A 48 7.90 -7.16 15.13
CA VAL A 48 7.28 -7.01 13.81
C VAL A 48 8.37 -7.04 12.73
N ALA A 49 8.11 -7.73 11.63
CA ALA A 49 8.91 -7.66 10.42
C ALA A 49 8.24 -6.74 9.39
N ILE A 50 9.02 -5.86 8.76
CA ILE A 50 8.56 -5.04 7.62
C ILE A 50 9.25 -5.56 6.36
N GLU A 51 8.45 -6.10 5.45
CA GLU A 51 8.88 -6.84 4.25
C GLU A 51 8.60 -6.01 2.99
N PHE A 52 9.67 -5.64 2.26
CA PHE A 52 9.61 -4.96 0.96
C PHE A 52 10.66 -5.56 0.03
N THR A 53 10.34 -6.72 -0.55
CA THR A 53 11.24 -7.43 -1.46
C THR A 53 10.63 -7.58 -2.87
N THR A 54 10.60 -8.80 -3.39
CA THR A 54 10.09 -9.13 -4.72
C THR A 54 8.87 -10.05 -4.64
N PRO A 55 8.03 -10.12 -5.68
CA PRO A 55 6.90 -11.05 -5.73
C PRO A 55 7.25 -12.50 -5.43
N THR A 56 8.42 -12.95 -5.89
CA THR A 56 8.88 -14.33 -5.74
C THR A 56 9.46 -14.65 -4.38
N ALA A 57 9.94 -13.65 -3.63
CA ALA A 57 10.52 -13.85 -2.31
C ALA A 57 9.53 -13.64 -1.16
N ALA A 58 8.53 -12.78 -1.35
CA ALA A 58 7.65 -12.31 -0.31
C ALA A 58 6.91 -13.43 0.44
N TYR A 59 6.34 -14.39 -0.27
CA TYR A 59 5.65 -15.52 0.36
C TYR A 59 6.57 -16.29 1.33
N ASN A 60 7.76 -16.70 0.87
CA ASN A 60 8.70 -17.42 1.73
C ASN A 60 9.17 -16.57 2.92
N ASN A 61 9.35 -15.27 2.74
CA ASN A 61 9.69 -14.35 3.82
C ASN A 61 8.59 -14.28 4.87
N ILE A 62 7.31 -14.21 4.44
CA ILE A 62 6.14 -14.21 5.34
C ILE A 62 6.11 -15.50 6.15
N ILE A 63 6.24 -16.67 5.50
CA ILE A 63 6.25 -17.98 6.18
C ILE A 63 7.36 -18.06 7.22
N ARG A 64 8.58 -17.63 6.89
CA ARG A 64 9.71 -17.60 7.84
C ARG A 64 9.44 -16.71 9.05
N CYS A 65 8.72 -15.60 8.88
CA CYS A 65 8.29 -14.77 10.00
C CYS A 65 7.26 -15.52 10.86
N PHE A 66 6.27 -16.15 10.25
CA PHE A 66 5.24 -16.90 10.95
C PHE A 66 5.80 -18.09 11.73
N ASP A 67 6.79 -18.81 11.16
CA ASP A 67 7.52 -19.91 11.84
C ASP A 67 8.27 -19.45 13.11
N ASN A 68 8.51 -18.15 13.24
CA ASN A 68 9.16 -17.53 14.39
C ASN A 68 8.20 -16.67 15.23
N ASP A 69 6.88 -16.80 15.03
CA ASP A 69 5.82 -16.01 15.73
C ASP A 69 6.00 -14.49 15.57
N ILE A 70 6.63 -14.04 14.48
CA ILE A 70 6.85 -12.63 14.19
C ILE A 70 5.71 -12.12 13.31
N LYS A 71 5.06 -11.04 13.73
CA LYS A 71 4.03 -10.34 12.97
C LYS A 71 4.62 -9.68 11.73
N VAL A 72 3.88 -9.64 10.62
CA VAL A 72 4.40 -9.16 9.34
C VAL A 72 3.61 -7.97 8.81
N VAL A 73 4.33 -6.97 8.31
CA VAL A 73 3.82 -5.92 7.44
C VAL A 73 4.48 -6.07 6.09
N THR A 74 3.74 -6.35 5.02
CA THR A 74 4.32 -6.51 3.69
C THR A 74 3.72 -5.54 2.67
N GLY A 75 4.58 -4.90 1.89
CA GLY A 75 4.24 -4.09 0.73
C GLY A 75 4.60 -4.75 -0.59
N SER A 76 5.14 -5.95 -0.56
CA SER A 76 5.39 -6.72 -1.77
C SER A 76 4.08 -7.17 -2.41
N THR A 77 4.02 -7.11 -3.74
CA THR A 77 2.82 -7.46 -4.53
C THR A 77 3.12 -8.64 -5.44
N GLY A 78 2.07 -9.30 -5.94
CA GLY A 78 2.18 -10.40 -6.92
C GLY A 78 2.11 -11.79 -6.30
N TRP A 79 2.60 -11.98 -5.08
CA TRP A 79 2.55 -13.26 -4.35
C TRP A 79 1.11 -13.69 -4.00
N GLN A 80 0.19 -12.75 -3.87
CA GLN A 80 -1.21 -12.97 -3.48
C GLN A 80 -1.97 -13.86 -4.46
N LYS A 81 -1.61 -13.85 -5.74
CA LYS A 81 -2.31 -14.61 -6.78
C LYS A 81 -2.32 -16.12 -6.48
N GLU A 82 -1.27 -16.61 -5.86
CA GLU A 82 -1.06 -18.05 -5.62
C GLU A 82 -1.22 -18.42 -4.13
N HIS A 83 -0.97 -17.49 -3.21
CA HIS A 83 -0.80 -17.80 -1.79
C HIS A 83 -1.74 -17.04 -0.85
N TRP A 84 -2.67 -16.22 -1.38
CA TRP A 84 -3.55 -15.41 -0.54
C TRP A 84 -4.43 -16.22 0.40
N ASP A 85 -5.06 -17.30 -0.13
CA ASP A 85 -5.99 -18.11 0.64
C ASP A 85 -5.29 -18.84 1.80
N GLU A 86 -4.08 -19.37 1.54
CA GLU A 86 -3.27 -20.04 2.56
C GLU A 86 -2.87 -19.05 3.67
N ILE A 87 -2.29 -17.90 3.32
CA ILE A 87 -1.86 -16.89 4.29
C ILE A 87 -3.05 -16.33 5.07
N SER A 88 -4.19 -16.10 4.40
CA SER A 88 -5.40 -15.61 5.05
C SER A 88 -5.94 -16.62 6.07
N GLU A 89 -5.91 -17.90 5.75
CA GLU A 89 -6.32 -18.97 6.67
C GLU A 89 -5.40 -19.03 7.91
N MET A 90 -4.08 -18.89 7.72
CA MET A 90 -3.12 -18.83 8.84
C MET A 90 -3.37 -17.63 9.76
N CYS A 91 -3.91 -16.53 9.21
CA CYS A 91 -4.23 -15.33 10.00
C CYS A 91 -5.60 -15.38 10.67
N LYS A 92 -6.44 -16.36 10.33
CA LYS A 92 -7.75 -16.53 10.97
C LYS A 92 -7.60 -16.71 12.48
N TYR A 93 -8.56 -16.16 13.20
CA TYR A 93 -8.62 -16.22 14.66
C TYR A 93 -7.36 -15.66 15.37
N GLY A 94 -6.53 -14.89 14.66
CA GLY A 94 -5.32 -14.29 15.21
C GLY A 94 -4.18 -15.28 15.49
N LEU A 95 -4.19 -16.45 14.83
CA LEU A 95 -3.10 -17.44 14.94
C LEU A 95 -1.79 -16.86 14.43
N GLN A 96 -1.82 -16.26 13.24
CA GLN A 96 -0.72 -15.44 12.70
C GLN A 96 -1.19 -14.01 12.44
N THR A 97 -0.27 -13.11 12.11
CA THR A 97 -0.61 -11.71 11.90
C THR A 97 0.09 -11.15 10.68
N LEU A 98 -0.72 -10.74 9.70
CA LEU A 98 -0.27 -10.06 8.50
C LEU A 98 -1.00 -8.74 8.32
N PHE A 99 -0.25 -7.67 8.12
CA PHE A 99 -0.74 -6.44 7.52
C PHE A 99 -0.27 -6.39 6.07
N TRP A 100 -1.19 -6.42 5.13
CA TRP A 100 -0.85 -6.28 3.72
C TRP A 100 -1.52 -5.08 3.08
N SER A 101 -0.76 -4.36 2.24
CA SER A 101 -1.30 -3.34 1.35
C SER A 101 -0.46 -3.23 0.09
N SER A 102 -1.10 -3.08 -1.06
CA SER A 102 -0.43 -2.72 -2.31
C SER A 102 0.06 -1.27 -2.33
N ASN A 103 -0.47 -0.43 -1.42
CA ASN A 103 -0.10 0.98 -1.31
C ASN A 103 -0.21 1.46 0.14
N PHE A 104 0.91 1.79 0.74
CA PHE A 104 1.00 2.28 2.12
C PHE A 104 0.82 3.79 2.26
N SER A 105 0.64 4.55 1.17
CA SER A 105 0.44 5.98 1.28
C SER A 105 -0.90 6.32 1.91
N LEU A 106 -0.86 6.87 3.13
CA LEU A 106 -2.06 7.35 3.82
C LEU A 106 -2.80 8.41 2.98
N GLY A 107 -2.05 9.28 2.27
CA GLY A 107 -2.63 10.28 1.38
C GLY A 107 -3.40 9.65 0.22
N VAL A 108 -2.85 8.61 -0.42
CA VAL A 108 -3.53 7.86 -1.49
C VAL A 108 -4.76 7.13 -0.93
N TYR A 109 -4.65 6.54 0.26
CA TYR A 109 -5.78 5.88 0.90
C TYR A 109 -6.95 6.85 1.14
N LEU A 110 -6.68 8.01 1.75
CA LEU A 110 -7.69 9.05 1.99
C LEU A 110 -8.28 9.60 0.69
N PHE A 111 -7.42 9.83 -0.30
CA PHE A 111 -7.83 10.25 -1.62
C PHE A 111 -8.79 9.24 -2.28
N ASN A 112 -8.51 7.94 -2.15
CA ASN A 112 -9.39 6.90 -2.68
C ASN A 112 -10.73 6.83 -1.93
N LYS A 113 -10.75 7.02 -0.60
CA LYS A 113 -12.01 7.14 0.15
C LYS A 113 -12.85 8.31 -0.33
N LEU A 114 -12.22 9.46 -0.59
CA LEU A 114 -12.90 10.64 -1.15
C LEU A 114 -13.40 10.36 -2.57
N ASN A 115 -12.59 9.70 -3.42
CA ASN A 115 -12.98 9.26 -4.76
C ASN A 115 -14.29 8.45 -4.73
N VAL A 116 -14.36 7.42 -3.88
CA VAL A 116 -15.56 6.58 -3.73
C VAL A 116 -16.80 7.40 -3.30
N GLN A 117 -16.62 8.32 -2.35
CA GLN A 117 -17.72 9.16 -1.88
C GLN A 117 -18.21 10.12 -2.99
N LEU A 118 -17.26 10.77 -3.67
CA LEU A 118 -17.57 11.69 -4.76
C LEU A 118 -18.23 10.95 -5.93
N ALA A 119 -17.75 9.76 -6.29
CA ALA A 119 -18.33 8.93 -7.35
C ALA A 119 -19.83 8.62 -7.08
N LYS A 120 -20.15 8.24 -5.84
CA LYS A 120 -21.54 7.99 -5.43
C LYS A 120 -22.42 9.23 -5.54
N MET A 121 -21.90 10.40 -5.19
CA MET A 121 -22.64 11.67 -5.33
C MET A 121 -22.85 12.02 -6.81
N MET A 122 -21.78 11.95 -7.60
CA MET A 122 -21.78 12.37 -9.01
C MET A 122 -22.56 11.42 -9.90
N SER A 123 -22.75 10.16 -9.51
CA SER A 123 -23.51 9.17 -10.28
C SER A 123 -25.01 9.52 -10.47
N HIS A 124 -25.52 10.52 -9.75
CA HIS A 124 -26.87 11.03 -9.90
C HIS A 124 -27.00 12.18 -10.93
N TYR A 125 -25.89 12.58 -11.56
CA TYR A 125 -25.82 13.75 -12.43
C TYR A 125 -25.21 13.39 -13.79
N ASP A 126 -26.04 12.98 -14.75
CA ASP A 126 -25.61 12.44 -16.05
C ASP A 126 -24.87 13.45 -16.94
N ASN A 127 -24.97 14.75 -16.66
CA ASN A 127 -24.26 15.81 -17.37
C ASN A 127 -22.77 15.89 -17.02
N TYR A 128 -22.32 15.28 -15.92
CA TYR A 128 -20.92 15.18 -15.57
C TYR A 128 -20.30 13.88 -16.11
N LYS A 129 -19.17 14.01 -16.77
CA LYS A 129 -18.45 12.86 -17.34
C LYS A 129 -17.19 12.60 -16.52
N PRO A 130 -17.10 11.44 -15.86
CA PRO A 130 -15.93 11.08 -15.09
C PRO A 130 -14.74 10.73 -15.99
N MET A 131 -13.54 11.15 -15.57
CA MET A 131 -12.27 10.69 -16.13
C MET A 131 -11.18 10.67 -15.06
N LEU A 132 -10.13 9.89 -15.31
CA LEU A 132 -8.95 9.81 -14.46
C LEU A 132 -7.73 10.29 -15.24
N GLU A 133 -6.88 11.10 -14.60
CA GLU A 133 -5.58 11.51 -15.13
C GLU A 133 -4.49 11.16 -14.13
N GLU A 134 -3.38 10.58 -14.60
CA GLU A 134 -2.21 10.30 -13.78
C GLU A 134 -0.94 10.79 -14.44
N THR A 135 0.00 11.31 -13.62
CA THR A 135 1.32 11.76 -14.09
C THR A 135 2.40 11.10 -13.24
N HIS A 136 3.40 10.51 -13.90
CA HIS A 136 4.59 9.92 -13.26
C HIS A 136 5.85 10.26 -14.05
N HIS A 137 7.01 9.96 -13.44
CA HIS A 137 8.31 10.13 -14.07
C HIS A 137 8.47 9.31 -15.34
N VAL A 138 9.35 9.74 -16.21
CA VAL A 138 9.59 9.14 -17.55
C VAL A 138 10.07 7.68 -17.51
N HIS A 139 10.63 7.23 -16.37
CA HIS A 139 11.14 5.85 -16.19
C HIS A 139 10.06 4.85 -15.74
N LYS A 140 8.79 5.30 -15.53
CA LYS A 140 7.71 4.40 -15.14
C LYS A 140 7.18 3.66 -16.37
N LEU A 141 7.31 2.33 -16.37
CA LEU A 141 6.99 1.48 -17.51
C LEU A 141 5.50 1.16 -17.64
N ASP A 142 4.83 0.90 -16.52
CA ASP A 142 3.39 0.58 -16.50
C ASP A 142 2.54 1.85 -16.74
N ALA A 143 1.58 1.74 -17.63
CA ALA A 143 0.58 2.76 -17.94
C ALA A 143 -0.76 2.09 -18.32
N PRO A 144 -1.85 2.35 -17.57
CA PRO A 144 -1.94 3.14 -16.34
C PRO A 144 -1.15 2.53 -15.17
N SER A 145 -0.79 3.36 -14.18
CA SER A 145 -0.14 2.89 -12.95
C SER A 145 -1.08 2.01 -12.11
N GLY A 146 -0.51 1.11 -11.28
CA GLY A 146 -1.32 0.28 -10.37
C GLY A 146 -2.23 1.12 -9.46
N THR A 147 -1.78 2.28 -8.98
CA THR A 147 -2.62 3.22 -8.21
C THR A 147 -3.77 3.77 -9.05
N ALA A 148 -3.52 4.15 -10.30
CA ALA A 148 -4.57 4.63 -11.20
C ALA A 148 -5.61 3.54 -11.49
N LEU A 149 -5.20 2.30 -11.68
CA LEU A 149 -6.11 1.16 -11.85
C LEU A 149 -6.98 0.94 -10.61
N THR A 150 -6.40 0.93 -9.41
CA THR A 150 -7.16 0.80 -8.15
C THR A 150 -8.18 1.94 -7.97
N LEU A 151 -7.80 3.18 -8.30
CA LEU A 151 -8.71 4.34 -8.23
C LEU A 151 -9.84 4.20 -9.25
N ALA A 152 -9.55 3.74 -10.47
CA ALA A 152 -10.52 3.51 -11.53
C ALA A 152 -11.50 2.40 -11.16
N GLU A 153 -11.03 1.26 -10.66
CA GLU A 153 -11.85 0.13 -10.19
C GLU A 153 -12.84 0.58 -9.10
N ASN A 154 -12.37 1.34 -8.11
CA ASN A 154 -13.20 1.85 -7.03
C ASN A 154 -14.22 2.91 -7.50
N LEU A 155 -13.84 3.74 -8.47
CA LEU A 155 -14.74 4.70 -9.10
C LEU A 155 -15.85 3.96 -9.86
N VAL A 156 -15.48 3.01 -10.74
CA VAL A 156 -16.40 2.16 -11.51
C VAL A 156 -17.37 1.41 -10.59
N ALA A 157 -16.86 0.79 -9.53
CA ALA A 157 -17.70 0.07 -8.55
C ALA A 157 -18.72 0.98 -7.82
N SER A 158 -18.46 2.30 -7.80
CA SER A 158 -19.27 3.30 -7.10
C SER A 158 -20.15 4.14 -8.02
N TYR A 159 -20.05 3.96 -9.34
CA TYR A 159 -20.74 4.76 -10.35
C TYR A 159 -21.52 3.83 -11.32
N PRO A 160 -22.84 3.66 -11.15
CA PRO A 160 -23.66 2.80 -12.01
C PRO A 160 -23.55 3.17 -13.50
N GLY A 161 -23.39 2.17 -14.36
CA GLY A 161 -23.26 2.36 -15.82
C GLY A 161 -21.84 2.70 -16.31
N LEU A 162 -20.91 2.97 -15.39
CA LEU A 162 -19.50 3.10 -15.72
C LEU A 162 -18.82 1.73 -15.71
N THR A 163 -17.87 1.52 -16.61
CA THR A 163 -17.04 0.31 -16.72
C THR A 163 -15.59 0.70 -16.95
N MET A 164 -14.68 -0.23 -16.76
CA MET A 164 -13.25 0.02 -17.06
C MET A 164 -13.02 0.35 -18.55
N ASP A 165 -13.88 -0.15 -19.44
CA ASP A 165 -13.75 0.08 -20.89
C ASP A 165 -14.24 1.47 -21.30
N ASN A 166 -15.18 2.08 -20.55
CA ASN A 166 -15.75 3.38 -20.90
C ASN A 166 -15.28 4.54 -19.98
N LEU A 167 -14.45 4.26 -18.97
CA LEU A 167 -13.80 5.28 -18.15
C LEU A 167 -12.51 5.75 -18.85
N PRO A 168 -12.40 7.02 -19.30
CA PRO A 168 -11.17 7.53 -19.85
C PRO A 168 -10.08 7.61 -18.77
N ILE A 169 -8.92 6.99 -19.02
CA ILE A 169 -7.73 7.08 -18.18
C ILE A 169 -6.59 7.66 -19.00
N LYS A 170 -6.13 8.84 -18.62
CA LYS A 170 -5.01 9.52 -19.27
C LYS A 170 -3.74 9.36 -18.45
N SER A 171 -2.72 8.72 -19.03
CA SER A 171 -1.41 8.53 -18.40
C SER A 171 -0.39 9.48 -19.00
N ILE A 172 0.24 10.30 -18.18
CA ILE A 172 1.28 11.26 -18.55
C ILE A 172 2.62 10.80 -17.95
N ARG A 173 3.69 10.95 -18.70
CA ARG A 173 5.07 10.69 -18.26
C ARG A 173 5.88 11.97 -18.40
N GLU A 174 6.31 12.54 -17.26
CA GLU A 174 6.94 13.86 -17.21
C GLU A 174 8.02 13.92 -16.15
N GLY A 175 9.23 14.30 -16.55
CA GLY A 175 10.36 14.56 -15.66
C GLY A 175 10.57 13.47 -14.61
N GLU A 176 10.72 13.90 -13.35
CA GLU A 176 10.90 13.04 -12.17
C GLU A 176 9.67 13.07 -11.23
N VAL A 177 8.47 13.30 -11.78
CA VAL A 177 7.23 13.38 -11.00
C VAL A 177 6.99 12.08 -10.23
N PRO A 178 6.90 12.11 -8.88
CA PRO A 178 6.75 10.90 -8.07
C PRO A 178 5.40 10.19 -8.26
N GLY A 179 4.37 10.97 -8.57
CA GLY A 179 3.01 10.51 -8.85
C GLY A 179 1.96 11.54 -8.52
N ILE A 180 1.15 11.90 -9.49
CA ILE A 180 -0.03 12.75 -9.35
C ILE A 180 -1.21 11.96 -9.90
N HIS A 181 -2.32 11.96 -9.19
CA HIS A 181 -3.57 11.31 -9.61
C HIS A 181 -4.72 12.28 -9.45
N SER A 182 -5.52 12.46 -10.47
CA SER A 182 -6.70 13.33 -10.47
C SER A 182 -7.93 12.55 -10.92
N ILE A 183 -9.02 12.71 -10.18
CA ILE A 183 -10.36 12.31 -10.61
C ILE A 183 -11.08 13.57 -11.02
N ILE A 184 -11.67 13.56 -12.20
CA ILE A 184 -12.26 14.72 -12.84
C ILE A 184 -13.67 14.38 -13.25
N TYR A 185 -14.60 15.28 -12.99
CA TYR A 185 -15.97 15.24 -13.48
C TYR A 185 -16.20 16.51 -14.27
N ASP A 186 -16.30 16.38 -15.58
CA ASP A 186 -16.43 17.49 -16.52
C ASP A 186 -17.87 17.62 -17.03
N SER A 187 -18.36 18.84 -17.11
CA SER A 187 -19.67 19.18 -17.64
C SER A 187 -19.59 20.37 -18.61
N GLU A 188 -20.71 20.73 -19.26
CA GLU A 188 -20.82 21.94 -20.09
C GLU A 188 -20.57 23.23 -19.29
N TYR A 189 -20.81 23.23 -17.98
CA TYR A 189 -20.85 24.43 -17.15
C TYR A 189 -19.62 24.60 -16.27
N ASP A 190 -19.06 23.50 -15.76
CA ASP A 190 -17.96 23.51 -14.81
C ASP A 190 -17.24 22.17 -14.74
N GLU A 191 -16.11 22.13 -14.05
CA GLU A 191 -15.34 20.94 -13.75
C GLU A 191 -15.20 20.78 -12.23
N ILE A 192 -15.41 19.57 -11.73
CA ILE A 192 -15.06 19.18 -10.37
C ILE A 192 -13.81 18.29 -10.45
N ARG A 193 -12.72 18.70 -9.79
CA ARG A 193 -11.46 17.97 -9.78
C ARG A 193 -10.97 17.75 -8.37
N ILE A 194 -10.67 16.51 -8.03
CA ILE A 194 -9.90 16.17 -6.83
C ILE A 194 -8.53 15.64 -7.25
N THR A 195 -7.47 15.99 -6.53
CA THR A 195 -6.09 15.64 -6.90
C THR A 195 -5.27 15.24 -5.68
N HIS A 196 -4.57 14.12 -5.79
CA HIS A 196 -3.48 13.74 -4.89
C HIS A 196 -2.15 13.90 -5.61
N SER A 197 -1.21 14.64 -5.01
CA SER A 197 0.14 14.85 -5.53
C SER A 197 1.17 14.38 -4.51
N ALA A 198 1.89 13.31 -4.81
CA ALA A 198 2.99 12.83 -3.99
C ALA A 198 4.20 13.77 -4.14
N LYS A 199 4.77 14.21 -3.02
CA LYS A 199 6.00 15.03 -3.02
C LYS A 199 7.26 14.16 -2.99
N SER A 200 7.16 12.96 -2.45
CA SER A 200 8.23 11.98 -2.34
C SER A 200 7.69 10.61 -1.94
N ARG A 201 8.57 9.62 -1.82
CA ARG A 201 8.22 8.31 -1.24
C ARG A 201 7.97 8.34 0.29
N GLY A 202 8.20 9.46 0.96
CA GLY A 202 8.03 9.60 2.40
C GLY A 202 6.63 9.20 2.91
N GLY A 203 5.58 9.45 2.13
CA GLY A 203 4.21 9.04 2.48
C GLY A 203 4.04 7.51 2.58
N PHE A 204 4.68 6.75 1.70
CA PHE A 204 4.66 5.27 1.73
C PHE A 204 5.46 4.74 2.92
N VAL A 205 6.62 5.35 3.19
CA VAL A 205 7.48 5.00 4.33
C VAL A 205 6.77 5.24 5.65
N LEU A 206 6.12 6.41 5.80
CA LEU A 206 5.32 6.72 6.99
C LEU A 206 4.20 5.71 7.18
N GLY A 207 3.45 5.41 6.14
CA GLY A 207 2.37 4.43 6.22
C GLY A 207 2.84 3.03 6.59
N ALA A 208 3.99 2.57 6.08
CA ALA A 208 4.56 1.27 6.44
C ALA A 208 4.96 1.22 7.94
N VAL A 209 5.54 2.30 8.48
CA VAL A 209 5.89 2.37 9.91
C VAL A 209 4.64 2.45 10.79
N LEU A 210 3.63 3.25 10.40
CA LEU A 210 2.34 3.29 11.11
C LEU A 210 1.61 1.94 11.07
N ALA A 211 1.67 1.24 9.95
CA ALA A 211 1.13 -0.12 9.86
C ALA A 211 1.86 -1.09 10.80
N ALA A 212 3.18 -0.97 10.96
CA ALA A 212 3.94 -1.79 11.91
C ALA A 212 3.58 -1.46 13.37
N GLU A 213 3.41 -0.18 13.71
CA GLU A 213 2.94 0.25 15.03
C GLU A 213 1.54 -0.30 15.35
N TYR A 214 0.64 -0.27 14.37
CA TYR A 214 -0.70 -0.84 14.48
C TYR A 214 -0.65 -2.36 14.64
N THR A 215 0.13 -3.05 13.80
CA THR A 215 0.30 -4.49 13.79
C THR A 215 0.89 -5.01 15.11
N TYR A 216 1.79 -4.25 15.73
CA TYR A 216 2.36 -4.60 17.03
C TYR A 216 1.28 -4.84 18.10
N GLN A 217 0.19 -4.05 18.07
CA GLN A 217 -0.89 -4.10 19.06
C GLN A 217 -2.07 -4.98 18.65
N HIS A 218 -2.15 -5.42 17.39
CA HIS A 218 -3.29 -6.14 16.84
C HIS A 218 -2.90 -7.52 16.33
N ARG A 219 -3.90 -8.37 16.01
CA ARG A 219 -3.70 -9.71 15.50
C ARG A 219 -4.63 -10.01 14.33
N GLY A 220 -4.23 -10.98 13.50
CA GLY A 220 -4.99 -11.48 12.37
C GLY A 220 -4.62 -10.81 11.04
N LEU A 221 -5.54 -10.84 10.09
CA LEU A 221 -5.36 -10.19 8.80
C LEU A 221 -5.76 -8.71 8.91
N LEU A 222 -4.81 -7.83 8.74
CA LEU A 222 -4.95 -6.38 8.96
C LEU A 222 -4.79 -5.62 7.63
N THR A 223 -5.48 -4.50 7.52
CA THR A 223 -5.55 -3.68 6.30
C THR A 223 -5.39 -2.18 6.58
N MET A 224 -5.29 -1.38 5.54
CA MET A 224 -5.32 0.08 5.67
C MET A 224 -6.65 0.61 6.23
N ASP A 225 -7.77 -0.11 6.02
CA ASP A 225 -9.06 0.26 6.61
C ASP A 225 -9.03 0.12 8.14
N ASP A 226 -8.43 -0.95 8.65
CA ASP A 226 -8.29 -1.18 10.09
C ASP A 226 -7.40 -0.10 10.73
N LEU A 227 -6.26 0.19 10.11
CA LEU A 227 -5.35 1.24 10.56
C LEU A 227 -6.04 2.61 10.59
N PHE A 228 -6.74 2.97 9.51
CA PHE A 228 -7.40 4.27 9.40
C PHE A 228 -8.53 4.45 10.40
N ASN A 229 -9.38 3.44 10.58
CA ASN A 229 -10.47 3.47 11.56
C ASN A 229 -9.96 3.63 13.00
N ASN A 230 -8.74 3.17 13.27
CA ASN A 230 -8.11 3.35 14.58
C ASN A 230 -7.51 4.75 14.76
N LEU A 231 -6.94 5.35 13.70
CA LEU A 231 -6.38 6.70 13.75
C LEU A 231 -7.46 7.81 13.82
N SER A 232 -8.71 7.47 13.49
CA SER A 232 -9.85 8.42 13.46
C SER A 232 -10.61 8.48 14.79
N LYS A 233 -10.20 7.71 15.79
CA LYS A 233 -10.72 7.73 17.18
C LYS A 233 -9.84 8.56 18.06
#